data_7bfd5d413c13edeae1058d328f83f8a6
#
_entry.id   7bfd5d413c13edeae1058d328f83f8a6
#
_cell.length_a   1.000
_cell.length_b   1.000
_cell.length_c   1.000
_cell.angle_alpha   90.00
_cell.angle_beta   90.00
_cell.angle_gamma   90.00
#
_symmetry.space_group_name_H-M   'P 1'
#
loop_
_entity.id
_entity.type
_entity.pdbx_description
1 polymer ?
#
loop_
_entity_poly.entity_id
_entity_poly.type
_entity_poly.pdbx_seq_one_letter_code
_entity_poly.pdbx_strand_id
1 'polypeptide(L)'
;MEPSIFDDDMWPDDEHSFGGVWTLIKLEALEKYLVAFNTALSRQNFTRIYIDAFAGTGRCDITVDGEKTSVDGSARRALNANPPFDKFCFIELRPKKHQALKALEAEYSNKSIEVIHNDANAALKALCENYDWPNTRAVLFLDPFGMHVEWSTLEAIAKTGAIDVWYLFPYAGLYRQAAKNADALDADKEASLTRVLGTDEWRQAFYVQKRQTDFFGGDDGDERNADHREMLNFVSDRLKGLFPAVTDPKVLYQGGDTKNPSGAPLFALYFAASNPKPAAHGLATKIAKGILDTL
;
A
#
# COMPACT_ATOMS: atom_id res chain seq x y z
N MET A 1 2.32 -20.02 -27.23
CA MET A 1 2.26 -18.56 -27.02
C MET A 1 1.95 -18.41 -25.54
N GLU A 2 2.89 -17.93 -24.75
CA GLU A 2 2.60 -17.64 -23.33
C GLU A 2 1.56 -16.51 -23.25
N PRO A 3 0.55 -16.63 -22.38
CA PRO A 3 -0.44 -15.58 -22.22
C PRO A 3 0.25 -14.28 -21.80
N SER A 4 -0.14 -13.15 -22.41
CA SER A 4 0.36 -11.84 -22.02
C SER A 4 -0.18 -11.47 -20.64
N ILE A 5 0.66 -10.83 -19.78
CA ILE A 5 0.24 -10.31 -18.48
C ILE A 5 -0.90 -9.28 -18.59
N PHE A 6 -1.20 -8.81 -19.81
CA PHE A 6 -2.28 -7.89 -20.13
C PHE A 6 -3.56 -8.61 -20.61
N ASP A 7 -3.63 -9.94 -20.54
CA ASP A 7 -4.79 -10.71 -20.94
C ASP A 7 -5.83 -10.74 -19.80
N ASP A 8 -7.05 -10.29 -20.08
CA ASP A 8 -8.12 -10.24 -19.08
C ASP A 8 -8.49 -11.63 -18.54
N ASP A 9 -8.35 -12.67 -19.38
CA ASP A 9 -8.67 -14.07 -19.02
C ASP A 9 -7.68 -14.65 -17.99
N MET A 10 -6.53 -14.01 -17.78
CA MET A 10 -5.54 -14.42 -16.77
C MET A 10 -5.95 -13.97 -15.35
N TRP A 11 -6.90 -13.06 -15.23
CA TRP A 11 -7.35 -12.52 -13.95
C TRP A 11 -8.73 -13.08 -13.63
N PRO A 12 -8.91 -13.84 -12.53
CA PRO A 12 -10.24 -14.28 -12.10
C PRO A 12 -11.15 -13.05 -11.95
N ASP A 13 -12.37 -13.16 -12.45
CA ASP A 13 -13.37 -12.13 -12.22
C ASP A 13 -13.49 -11.86 -10.71
N ASP A 14 -13.17 -10.64 -10.30
CA ASP A 14 -13.29 -10.19 -8.90
C ASP A 14 -14.79 -10.03 -8.55
N GLU A 15 -15.57 -11.10 -8.61
CA GLU A 15 -16.94 -11.11 -8.04
C GLU A 15 -16.94 -11.14 -6.51
N HIS A 16 -15.78 -11.28 -5.89
CA HIS A 16 -15.67 -11.11 -4.46
C HIS A 16 -15.61 -9.62 -4.15
N SER A 17 -16.73 -9.07 -3.67
CA SER A 17 -16.81 -7.71 -3.14
C SER A 17 -15.87 -7.60 -1.91
N PHE A 18 -14.60 -7.26 -2.16
CA PHE A 18 -13.60 -7.02 -1.12
C PHE A 18 -13.74 -5.65 -0.46
N GLY A 19 -14.90 -5.00 -0.57
CA GLY A 19 -15.17 -3.73 0.08
C GLY A 19 -15.92 -3.90 1.39
N GLY A 20 -15.21 -3.77 2.52
CA GLY A 20 -15.82 -3.65 3.85
C GLY A 20 -15.61 -2.25 4.42
N VAL A 21 -15.95 -2.08 5.70
CA VAL A 21 -15.75 -0.82 6.44
C VAL A 21 -14.31 -0.31 6.36
N TRP A 22 -13.31 -1.21 6.30
CA TRP A 22 -11.90 -0.84 6.12
C TRP A 22 -11.62 -0.07 4.83
N THR A 23 -12.42 -0.28 3.77
CA THR A 23 -12.29 0.49 2.51
C THR A 23 -12.65 1.95 2.75
N LEU A 24 -13.69 2.24 3.51
CA LEU A 24 -14.07 3.60 3.87
C LEU A 24 -12.99 4.25 4.73
N ILE A 25 -12.46 3.53 5.71
CA ILE A 25 -11.41 4.02 6.63
C ILE A 25 -10.16 4.46 5.86
N LYS A 26 -9.62 3.61 4.97
CA LYS A 26 -8.42 3.97 4.19
C LYS A 26 -8.67 5.14 3.24
N LEU A 27 -9.84 5.19 2.61
CA LEU A 27 -10.21 6.26 1.68
C LEU A 27 -10.43 7.59 2.40
N GLU A 28 -11.03 7.57 3.60
CA GLU A 28 -11.19 8.76 4.44
C GLU A 28 -9.83 9.30 4.91
N ALA A 29 -8.92 8.40 5.35
CA ALA A 29 -7.57 8.79 5.73
C ALA A 29 -6.85 9.48 4.57
N LEU A 30 -6.89 8.86 3.40
CA LEU A 30 -6.29 9.41 2.19
C LEU A 30 -6.85 10.79 1.86
N GLU A 31 -8.17 10.93 1.75
CA GLU A 31 -8.83 12.18 1.39
C GLU A 31 -8.46 13.34 2.33
N LYS A 32 -8.52 13.11 3.66
CA LYS A 32 -8.09 14.10 4.65
C LYS A 32 -6.63 14.52 4.45
N TYR A 33 -5.77 13.56 4.13
CA TYR A 33 -4.35 13.85 3.89
C TYR A 33 -4.14 14.65 2.60
N LEU A 34 -4.82 14.31 1.51
CA LEU A 34 -4.69 15.02 0.23
C LEU A 34 -5.04 16.51 0.37
N VAL A 35 -6.11 16.83 1.11
CA VAL A 35 -6.50 18.21 1.41
C VAL A 35 -5.44 18.92 2.24
N ALA A 36 -4.94 18.27 3.30
CA ALA A 36 -3.94 18.84 4.18
C ALA A 36 -2.59 19.07 3.46
N PHE A 37 -2.15 18.11 2.64
CA PHE A 37 -0.94 18.20 1.83
C PHE A 37 -1.00 19.39 0.85
N ASN A 38 -2.07 19.50 0.07
CA ASN A 38 -2.24 20.58 -0.87
C ASN A 38 -2.37 21.95 -0.19
N THR A 39 -3.02 22.01 0.99
CA THR A 39 -3.11 23.22 1.79
C THR A 39 -1.74 23.66 2.30
N ALA A 40 -0.95 22.73 2.85
CA ALA A 40 0.40 23.00 3.37
C ALA A 40 1.36 23.51 2.27
N LEU A 41 1.21 23.01 1.04
CA LEU A 41 2.06 23.37 -0.10
C LEU A 41 1.49 24.49 -0.98
N SER A 42 0.29 25.00 -0.71
CA SER A 42 -0.41 26.00 -1.55
C SER A 42 0.39 27.29 -1.79
N ARG A 43 1.29 27.66 -0.87
CA ARG A 43 2.13 28.86 -0.97
C ARG A 43 3.56 28.56 -1.41
N GLN A 44 3.82 27.31 -1.81
CA GLN A 44 5.13 26.83 -2.26
C GLN A 44 5.11 26.68 -3.79
N ASN A 45 6.26 26.89 -4.41
CA ASN A 45 6.37 26.78 -5.88
C ASN A 45 6.75 25.35 -6.30
N PHE A 46 5.95 24.34 -5.88
CA PHE A 46 6.12 22.96 -6.30
C PHE A 46 5.00 22.52 -7.22
N THR A 47 5.32 21.69 -8.21
CA THR A 47 4.32 20.86 -8.90
C THR A 47 3.85 19.76 -7.93
N ARG A 48 2.56 19.70 -7.64
CA ARG A 48 1.96 18.69 -6.73
C ARG A 48 1.32 17.60 -7.55
N ILE A 49 1.73 16.35 -7.30
CA ILE A 49 1.27 15.19 -8.05
C ILE A 49 0.61 14.20 -7.09
N TYR A 50 -0.54 13.68 -7.50
CA TYR A 50 -1.12 12.49 -6.89
C TYR A 50 -0.81 11.28 -7.76
N ILE A 51 -0.29 10.22 -7.15
CA ILE A 51 0.02 8.95 -7.81
C ILE A 51 -0.79 7.85 -7.14
N ASP A 52 -1.52 7.07 -7.92
CA ASP A 52 -2.24 5.88 -7.47
C ASP A 52 -1.71 4.68 -8.23
N ALA A 53 -1.03 3.79 -7.51
CA ALA A 53 -0.31 2.68 -8.14
C ALA A 53 -1.20 1.45 -8.40
N PHE A 54 -2.42 1.44 -7.86
CA PHE A 54 -3.41 0.37 -8.02
C PHE A 54 -4.80 1.00 -8.17
N ALA A 55 -4.94 1.90 -9.16
CA ALA A 55 -6.04 2.85 -9.25
C ALA A 55 -7.42 2.23 -9.53
N GLY A 56 -7.46 0.98 -9.97
CA GLY A 56 -8.71 0.24 -10.21
C GLY A 56 -9.57 0.91 -11.29
N THR A 57 -10.86 1.07 -11.01
CA THR A 57 -11.82 1.75 -11.91
C THR A 57 -12.12 3.19 -11.51
N GLY A 58 -11.55 3.66 -10.40
CA GLY A 58 -11.91 4.93 -9.76
C GLY A 58 -13.18 4.82 -8.89
N ARG A 59 -13.82 3.66 -8.80
CA ARG A 59 -14.94 3.35 -7.91
C ARG A 59 -14.64 2.09 -7.09
N CYS A 60 -15.23 2.00 -5.91
CA CYS A 60 -15.14 0.84 -5.04
C CYS A 60 -16.55 0.35 -4.70
N ASP A 61 -16.80 -0.93 -4.94
CA ASP A 61 -18.02 -1.58 -4.46
C ASP A 61 -17.77 -2.08 -3.04
N ILE A 62 -18.65 -1.71 -2.12
CA ILE A 62 -18.56 -2.07 -0.71
C ILE A 62 -19.86 -2.70 -0.26
N THR A 63 -19.76 -3.56 0.75
CA THR A 63 -20.93 -4.11 1.43
C THR A 63 -20.91 -3.59 2.87
N VAL A 64 -21.94 -2.83 3.23
CA VAL A 64 -22.15 -2.33 4.59
C VAL A 64 -23.55 -2.80 5.04
N ASP A 65 -23.61 -3.43 6.20
CA ASP A 65 -24.85 -3.96 6.77
C ASP A 65 -25.65 -4.89 5.82
N GLY A 66 -24.93 -5.59 4.93
CA GLY A 66 -25.51 -6.50 3.93
C GLY A 66 -25.98 -5.83 2.64
N GLU A 67 -25.90 -4.51 2.55
CA GLU A 67 -26.25 -3.75 1.34
C GLU A 67 -25.02 -3.44 0.52
N LYS A 68 -25.08 -3.72 -0.81
CA LYS A 68 -24.04 -3.37 -1.77
C LYS A 68 -24.23 -1.92 -2.21
N THR A 69 -23.17 -1.12 -2.12
CA THR A 69 -23.14 0.26 -2.60
C THR A 69 -21.81 0.56 -3.30
N SER A 70 -21.83 1.48 -4.26
CA SER A 70 -20.63 1.94 -4.96
C SER A 70 -20.25 3.33 -4.46
N VAL A 71 -18.99 3.49 -4.05
CA VAL A 71 -18.43 4.75 -3.55
C VAL A 71 -17.29 5.22 -4.43
N ASP A 72 -16.98 6.51 -4.36
CA ASP A 72 -15.81 7.05 -5.05
C ASP A 72 -14.53 6.44 -4.45
N GLY A 73 -13.72 5.82 -5.31
CA GLY A 73 -12.41 5.28 -4.98
C GLY A 73 -11.35 6.37 -4.85
N SER A 74 -10.12 5.96 -4.60
CA SER A 74 -8.96 6.84 -4.39
C SER A 74 -8.74 7.84 -5.53
N ALA A 75 -8.80 7.38 -6.78
CA ALA A 75 -8.61 8.23 -7.96
C ALA A 75 -9.64 9.37 -8.04
N ARG A 76 -10.96 9.08 -7.86
CA ARG A 76 -12.01 10.11 -7.88
C ARG A 76 -11.90 11.07 -6.70
N ARG A 77 -11.60 10.57 -5.51
CA ARG A 77 -11.39 11.41 -4.32
C ARG A 77 -10.21 12.38 -4.53
N ALA A 78 -9.12 11.91 -5.12
CA ALA A 78 -7.99 12.77 -5.45
C ALA A 78 -8.34 13.83 -6.50
N LEU A 79 -9.09 13.45 -7.56
CA LEU A 79 -9.57 14.39 -8.58
C LEU A 79 -10.47 15.48 -8.00
N ASN A 80 -11.25 15.18 -6.95
CA ASN A 80 -12.15 16.12 -6.29
C ASN A 80 -11.52 16.83 -5.08
N ALA A 81 -10.25 16.58 -4.76
CA ALA A 81 -9.56 17.24 -3.66
C ALA A 81 -9.47 18.75 -3.86
N ASN A 82 -9.71 19.50 -2.78
CA ASN A 82 -9.63 20.97 -2.78
C ASN A 82 -8.77 21.45 -1.58
N PRO A 83 -7.63 22.13 -1.80
CA PRO A 83 -7.07 22.57 -3.09
C PRO A 83 -6.69 21.41 -4.03
N PRO A 84 -6.72 21.60 -5.36
CA PRO A 84 -6.45 20.54 -6.32
C PRO A 84 -4.94 20.23 -6.45
N PHE A 85 -4.63 19.02 -6.91
CA PHE A 85 -3.31 18.68 -7.44
C PHE A 85 -3.11 19.28 -8.84
N ASP A 86 -1.84 19.48 -9.21
CA ASP A 86 -1.48 19.99 -10.54
C ASP A 86 -1.47 18.88 -11.59
N LYS A 87 -1.13 17.63 -11.15
CA LYS A 87 -1.12 16.43 -12.01
C LYS A 87 -1.60 15.20 -11.25
N PHE A 88 -2.10 14.23 -12.02
CA PHE A 88 -2.55 12.92 -11.52
C PHE A 88 -1.93 11.83 -12.37
N CYS A 89 -1.44 10.77 -11.72
CA CYS A 89 -0.91 9.58 -12.38
C CYS A 89 -1.62 8.36 -11.82
N PHE A 90 -2.34 7.64 -12.69
CA PHE A 90 -3.08 6.42 -12.33
C PHE A 90 -2.45 5.24 -13.04
N ILE A 91 -2.01 4.23 -12.27
CA ILE A 91 -1.38 3.03 -12.78
C ILE A 91 -2.35 1.87 -12.57
N GLU A 92 -2.59 1.11 -13.63
CA GLU A 92 -3.45 -0.08 -13.56
C GLU A 92 -2.96 -1.12 -14.59
N LEU A 93 -2.80 -2.36 -14.11
CA LEU A 93 -2.32 -3.46 -14.94
C LEU A 93 -3.46 -4.12 -15.74
N ARG A 94 -4.67 -4.22 -15.14
CA ARG A 94 -5.80 -4.94 -15.73
C ARG A 94 -6.44 -4.14 -16.86
N PRO A 95 -6.56 -4.68 -18.10
CA PRO A 95 -7.03 -3.92 -19.26
C PRO A 95 -8.40 -3.29 -19.07
N LYS A 96 -9.40 -4.01 -18.53
CA LYS A 96 -10.75 -3.46 -18.31
C LYS A 96 -10.75 -2.30 -17.31
N LYS A 97 -9.97 -2.41 -16.23
CA LYS A 97 -9.86 -1.35 -15.23
C LYS A 97 -9.09 -0.14 -15.79
N HIS A 98 -8.02 -0.39 -16.54
CA HIS A 98 -7.31 0.67 -17.27
C HIS A 98 -8.23 1.43 -18.22
N GLN A 99 -9.09 0.72 -18.98
CA GLN A 99 -10.05 1.35 -19.87
C GLN A 99 -11.07 2.21 -19.11
N ALA A 100 -11.51 1.78 -17.92
CA ALA A 100 -12.37 2.60 -17.06
C ALA A 100 -11.67 3.88 -16.57
N LEU A 101 -10.37 3.81 -16.26
CA LEU A 101 -9.58 5.01 -15.93
C LEU A 101 -9.39 5.94 -17.12
N LYS A 102 -9.28 5.42 -18.34
CA LYS A 102 -9.27 6.27 -19.57
C LYS A 102 -10.61 6.97 -19.78
N ALA A 103 -11.72 6.34 -19.43
CA ALA A 103 -13.03 7.01 -19.44
C ALA A 103 -13.11 8.09 -18.34
N LEU A 104 -12.53 7.84 -17.16
CA LEU A 104 -12.42 8.82 -16.08
C LEU A 104 -11.56 10.02 -16.49
N GLU A 105 -10.44 9.81 -17.17
CA GLU A 105 -9.61 10.88 -17.73
C GLU A 105 -10.40 11.78 -18.69
N ALA A 106 -11.24 11.19 -19.55
CA ALA A 106 -12.11 11.93 -20.46
C ALA A 106 -13.20 12.72 -19.70
N GLU A 107 -13.75 12.16 -18.60
CA GLU A 107 -14.73 12.86 -17.74
C GLU A 107 -14.13 14.12 -17.09
N TYR A 108 -12.84 14.07 -16.68
CA TYR A 108 -12.11 15.17 -16.05
C TYR A 108 -11.14 15.87 -17.03
N SER A 109 -11.58 16.14 -18.25
CA SER A 109 -10.76 16.68 -19.35
C SER A 109 -10.04 18.01 -19.06
N ASN A 110 -10.48 18.73 -18.03
CA ASN A 110 -9.84 19.98 -17.55
C ASN A 110 -8.67 19.73 -16.58
N LYS A 111 -8.36 18.49 -16.25
CA LYS A 111 -7.27 18.11 -15.35
C LYS A 111 -6.13 17.43 -16.11
N SER A 112 -4.90 17.61 -15.61
CA SER A 112 -3.72 16.91 -16.16
C SER A 112 -3.65 15.50 -15.58
N ILE A 113 -4.20 14.53 -16.30
CA ILE A 113 -4.25 13.13 -15.90
C ILE A 113 -3.39 12.32 -16.86
N GLU A 114 -2.61 11.40 -16.31
CA GLU A 114 -1.86 10.37 -17.03
C GLU A 114 -2.33 9.00 -16.53
N VAL A 115 -2.77 8.13 -17.44
CA VAL A 115 -3.18 6.76 -17.12
C VAL A 115 -2.18 5.81 -17.75
N ILE A 116 -1.47 5.06 -16.91
CA ILE A 116 -0.39 4.14 -17.29
C ILE A 116 -0.90 2.70 -17.23
N HIS A 117 -0.84 2.00 -18.37
CA HIS A 117 -1.13 0.57 -18.46
C HIS A 117 0.15 -0.24 -18.25
N ASN A 118 0.48 -0.56 -17.02
CA ASN A 118 1.70 -1.28 -16.69
C ASN A 118 1.62 -1.92 -15.30
N ASP A 119 2.59 -2.79 -14.99
CA ASP A 119 2.86 -3.23 -13.62
C ASP A 119 3.24 -2.05 -12.73
N ALA A 120 2.73 -2.04 -11.50
CA ALA A 120 2.93 -0.94 -10.56
C ALA A 120 4.41 -0.73 -10.21
N ASN A 121 5.19 -1.81 -10.02
CA ASN A 121 6.61 -1.69 -9.66
C ASN A 121 7.43 -1.10 -10.81
N ALA A 122 7.20 -1.59 -12.04
CA ALA A 122 7.88 -1.10 -13.23
C ALA A 122 7.55 0.39 -13.49
N ALA A 123 6.27 0.75 -13.42
CA ALA A 123 5.81 2.12 -13.63
C ALA A 123 6.36 3.08 -12.56
N LEU A 124 6.30 2.69 -11.27
CA LEU A 124 6.79 3.53 -10.17
C LEU A 124 8.31 3.74 -10.25
N LYS A 125 9.09 2.70 -10.54
CA LYS A 125 10.54 2.82 -10.73
C LYS A 125 10.85 3.80 -11.86
N ALA A 126 10.17 3.68 -13.00
CA ALA A 126 10.33 4.61 -14.13
C ALA A 126 9.93 6.04 -13.77
N LEU A 127 8.84 6.25 -13.02
CA LEU A 127 8.46 7.58 -12.53
C LEU A 127 9.51 8.16 -11.59
N CYS A 128 10.05 7.35 -10.65
CA CYS A 128 11.09 7.79 -9.72
C CYS A 128 12.36 8.26 -10.43
N GLU A 129 12.71 7.66 -11.56
CA GLU A 129 13.90 7.98 -12.35
C GLU A 129 13.71 9.21 -13.24
N ASN A 130 12.50 9.43 -13.77
CA ASN A 130 12.30 10.37 -14.87
C ASN A 130 11.64 11.71 -14.48
N TYR A 131 11.14 11.86 -13.25
CA TYR A 131 10.50 13.10 -12.80
C TYR A 131 11.52 14.10 -12.22
N ASP A 132 11.22 15.40 -12.36
CA ASP A 132 11.95 16.51 -11.74
C ASP A 132 11.58 16.65 -10.25
N TRP A 133 12.08 15.74 -9.41
CA TRP A 133 11.79 15.71 -7.98
C TRP A 133 12.22 16.94 -7.18
N PRO A 134 13.32 17.65 -7.52
CA PRO A 134 13.66 18.92 -6.87
C PRO A 134 12.51 19.93 -6.85
N ASN A 135 11.73 20.02 -7.93
CA ASN A 135 10.61 20.95 -8.10
C ASN A 135 9.23 20.28 -7.93
N THR A 136 9.19 19.01 -7.59
CA THR A 136 7.96 18.23 -7.47
C THR A 136 7.76 17.71 -6.05
N ARG A 137 6.51 17.64 -5.62
CA ARG A 137 6.08 16.92 -4.40
C ARG A 137 4.90 16.03 -4.74
N ALA A 138 4.93 14.81 -4.25
CA ALA A 138 3.87 13.86 -4.57
C ALA A 138 3.27 13.21 -3.32
N VAL A 139 2.00 12.82 -3.45
CA VAL A 139 1.38 11.82 -2.58
C VAL A 139 1.18 10.57 -3.41
N LEU A 140 1.70 9.45 -2.93
CA LEU A 140 1.56 8.13 -3.52
C LEU A 140 0.65 7.27 -2.65
N PHE A 141 -0.35 6.66 -3.27
CA PHE A 141 -1.20 5.65 -2.64
C PHE A 141 -0.83 4.26 -3.17
N LEU A 142 -0.48 3.36 -2.26
CA LEU A 142 -0.18 1.95 -2.52
C LEU A 142 -1.25 1.09 -1.86
N ASP A 143 -2.19 0.58 -2.65
CA ASP A 143 -3.30 -0.29 -2.21
C ASP A 143 -3.31 -1.61 -3.01
N PRO A 144 -2.27 -2.46 -2.84
CA PRO A 144 -2.14 -3.68 -3.62
C PRO A 144 -3.17 -4.74 -3.20
N PHE A 145 -3.61 -5.57 -4.14
CA PHE A 145 -4.48 -6.73 -3.86
C PHE A 145 -3.82 -7.81 -2.99
N GLY A 146 -2.50 -7.85 -2.96
CA GLY A 146 -1.72 -8.82 -2.23
C GLY A 146 -0.28 -8.36 -2.08
N MET A 147 0.65 -9.28 -1.90
CA MET A 147 2.07 -8.98 -1.69
C MET A 147 2.78 -8.62 -3.01
N HIS A 148 2.28 -7.56 -3.70
CA HIS A 148 2.76 -7.16 -5.03
C HIS A 148 3.79 -6.03 -5.00
N VAL A 149 3.84 -5.22 -3.94
CA VAL A 149 4.81 -4.12 -3.84
C VAL A 149 6.17 -4.68 -3.48
N GLU A 150 7.14 -4.51 -4.37
CA GLU A 150 8.51 -4.94 -4.14
C GLU A 150 9.26 -3.96 -3.25
N TRP A 151 10.17 -4.47 -2.41
CA TRP A 151 11.03 -3.62 -1.58
C TRP A 151 11.88 -2.65 -2.41
N SER A 152 12.41 -3.12 -3.53
CA SER A 152 13.18 -2.30 -4.47
C SER A 152 12.39 -1.11 -5.03
N THR A 153 11.08 -1.23 -5.12
CA THR A 153 10.19 -0.12 -5.49
C THR A 153 10.09 0.91 -4.36
N LEU A 154 9.96 0.46 -3.11
CA LEU A 154 9.98 1.36 -1.95
C LEU A 154 11.32 2.09 -1.83
N GLU A 155 12.44 1.42 -2.13
CA GLU A 155 13.77 2.04 -2.19
C GLU A 155 13.85 3.13 -3.25
N ALA A 156 13.32 2.88 -4.45
CA ALA A 156 13.28 3.89 -5.51
C ALA A 156 12.46 5.12 -5.07
N ILE A 157 11.29 4.90 -4.45
CA ILE A 157 10.43 5.95 -3.92
C ILE A 157 11.15 6.77 -2.83
N ALA A 158 11.77 6.10 -1.86
CA ALA A 158 12.48 6.76 -0.76
C ALA A 158 13.64 7.65 -1.27
N LYS A 159 14.37 7.20 -2.29
CA LYS A 159 15.48 7.95 -2.92
C LYS A 159 15.05 9.27 -3.56
N THR A 160 13.80 9.44 -3.95
CA THR A 160 13.32 10.70 -4.54
C THR A 160 13.35 11.87 -3.57
N GLY A 161 13.20 11.61 -2.27
CA GLY A 161 13.13 12.65 -1.24
C GLY A 161 11.93 13.60 -1.38
N ALA A 162 10.89 13.24 -2.15
CA ALA A 162 9.82 14.14 -2.57
C ALA A 162 8.42 13.53 -2.49
N ILE A 163 8.29 12.28 -2.09
CA ILE A 163 7.04 11.52 -2.10
C ILE A 163 6.61 11.19 -0.67
N ASP A 164 5.37 11.50 -0.34
CA ASP A 164 4.67 11.04 0.85
C ASP A 164 3.84 9.82 0.47
N VAL A 165 4.02 8.71 1.18
CA VAL A 165 3.43 7.40 0.83
C VAL A 165 2.36 7.01 1.83
N TRP A 166 1.17 6.71 1.35
CA TRP A 166 0.16 5.96 2.07
C TRP A 166 0.19 4.51 1.57
N TYR A 167 0.58 3.59 2.42
CA TYR A 167 0.76 2.19 2.08
C TYR A 167 -0.17 1.30 2.87
N LEU A 168 -1.15 0.69 2.19
CA LEU A 168 -1.97 -0.36 2.76
C LEU A 168 -1.23 -1.70 2.64
N PHE A 169 -0.41 -1.99 3.62
CA PHE A 169 0.38 -3.23 3.66
C PHE A 169 -0.54 -4.44 3.86
N PRO A 170 -0.49 -5.47 2.99
CA PRO A 170 -1.38 -6.63 3.01
C PRO A 170 -0.95 -7.64 4.09
N TYR A 171 -1.18 -7.31 5.36
CA TYR A 171 -0.72 -8.07 6.50
C TYR A 171 -1.22 -9.53 6.50
N ALA A 172 -2.50 -9.75 6.16
CA ALA A 172 -3.04 -11.11 6.07
C ALA A 172 -2.33 -11.97 5.00
N GLY A 173 -1.83 -11.34 3.93
CA GLY A 173 -0.99 -11.98 2.91
C GLY A 173 0.35 -12.41 3.48
N LEU A 174 1.04 -11.50 4.18
CA LEU A 174 2.29 -11.80 4.89
C LEU A 174 2.11 -12.98 5.86
N TYR A 175 1.08 -12.90 6.71
CA TYR A 175 0.81 -13.91 7.74
C TYR A 175 0.52 -15.30 7.17
N ARG A 176 -0.19 -15.38 6.02
CA ARG A 176 -0.46 -16.66 5.32
C ARG A 176 0.77 -17.22 4.65
N GLN A 177 1.61 -16.36 4.04
CA GLN A 177 2.83 -16.81 3.37
C GLN A 177 3.90 -17.24 4.36
N ALA A 178 4.04 -16.56 5.49
CA ALA A 178 4.87 -17.02 6.59
C ALA A 178 4.16 -18.18 7.34
N ALA A 179 4.17 -19.36 6.74
CA ALA A 179 3.51 -20.55 7.29
C ALA A 179 3.90 -20.81 8.75
N LYS A 180 3.02 -21.47 9.52
CA LYS A 180 3.29 -21.77 10.92
C LYS A 180 4.51 -22.70 11.10
N ASN A 181 4.63 -23.70 10.22
CA ASN A 181 5.79 -24.60 10.15
C ASN A 181 6.68 -24.15 8.99
N ALA A 182 7.98 -23.98 9.22
CA ALA A 182 8.95 -23.59 8.21
C ALA A 182 9.04 -24.61 7.05
N ASP A 183 8.83 -25.90 7.32
CA ASP A 183 8.82 -26.96 6.30
C ASP A 183 7.67 -26.81 5.27
N ALA A 184 6.65 -26.01 5.60
CA ALA A 184 5.57 -25.67 4.69
C ALA A 184 5.87 -24.41 3.82
N LEU A 185 7.06 -23.83 3.97
CA LEU A 185 7.56 -22.78 3.08
C LEU A 185 8.14 -23.42 1.83
N ASP A 186 7.46 -23.24 0.71
CA ASP A 186 8.03 -23.52 -0.60
C ASP A 186 8.89 -22.34 -1.09
N ALA A 187 9.69 -22.59 -2.13
CA ALA A 187 10.58 -21.58 -2.70
C ALA A 187 9.85 -20.31 -3.18
N ASP A 188 8.61 -20.43 -3.63
CA ASP A 188 7.82 -19.29 -4.12
C ASP A 188 7.38 -18.38 -2.96
N LYS A 189 6.94 -18.97 -1.84
CA LYS A 189 6.61 -18.20 -0.61
C LYS A 189 7.84 -17.49 -0.07
N GLU A 190 8.97 -18.19 0.00
CA GLU A 190 10.23 -17.60 0.46
C GLU A 190 10.68 -16.44 -0.42
N ALA A 191 10.65 -16.62 -1.74
CA ALA A 191 10.98 -15.58 -2.69
C ALA A 191 10.02 -14.38 -2.57
N SER A 192 8.72 -14.63 -2.39
CA SER A 192 7.72 -13.60 -2.19
C SER A 192 7.94 -12.81 -0.89
N LEU A 193 8.19 -13.49 0.22
CA LEU A 193 8.50 -12.85 1.51
C LEU A 193 9.76 -11.98 1.39
N THR A 194 10.84 -12.52 0.84
CA THR A 194 12.10 -11.79 0.66
C THR A 194 11.94 -10.60 -0.28
N ARG A 195 11.19 -10.74 -1.37
CA ARG A 195 10.93 -9.66 -2.32
C ARG A 195 10.17 -8.49 -1.67
N VAL A 196 9.16 -8.78 -0.86
CA VAL A 196 8.31 -7.75 -0.22
C VAL A 196 8.98 -7.13 1.00
N LEU A 197 9.73 -7.91 1.78
CA LEU A 197 10.42 -7.44 2.98
C LEU A 197 11.84 -6.91 2.70
N GLY A 198 12.39 -7.17 1.50
CA GLY A 198 13.70 -6.70 1.06
C GLY A 198 14.90 -7.30 1.80
N THR A 199 14.71 -8.42 2.48
CA THR A 199 15.74 -9.11 3.25
C THR A 199 15.28 -10.54 3.53
N ASP A 200 16.22 -11.43 3.81
CA ASP A 200 15.97 -12.79 4.32
C ASP A 200 16.00 -12.88 5.85
N GLU A 201 16.33 -11.78 6.55
CA GLU A 201 16.34 -11.71 8.01
C GLU A 201 14.97 -12.04 8.65
N TRP A 202 13.87 -11.95 7.86
CA TRP A 202 12.55 -12.36 8.31
C TRP A 202 12.51 -13.82 8.79
N ARG A 203 13.41 -14.69 8.28
CA ARG A 203 13.51 -16.09 8.73
C ARG A 203 13.88 -16.15 10.21
N GLN A 204 14.91 -15.43 10.61
CA GLN A 204 15.37 -15.38 12.01
C GLN A 204 14.39 -14.62 12.90
N ALA A 205 13.72 -13.60 12.35
CA ALA A 205 12.75 -12.79 13.10
C ALA A 205 11.43 -13.53 13.35
N PHE A 206 10.99 -14.39 12.42
CA PHE A 206 9.69 -15.05 12.54
C PHE A 206 9.76 -16.48 13.07
N TYR A 207 10.89 -17.17 12.90
CA TYR A 207 11.04 -18.57 13.22
C TYR A 207 12.11 -18.80 14.30
N VAL A 208 11.85 -19.76 15.17
CA VAL A 208 12.79 -20.22 16.20
C VAL A 208 13.06 -21.69 15.97
N GLN A 209 14.34 -22.04 16.01
CA GLN A 209 14.74 -23.46 16.00
C GLN A 209 14.15 -24.18 17.22
N LYS A 210 13.34 -25.19 17.00
CA LYS A 210 12.97 -26.12 18.06
C LYS A 210 14.23 -26.86 18.50
N ARG A 211 14.72 -26.57 19.72
CA ARG A 211 15.72 -27.41 20.33
C ARG A 211 15.06 -28.74 20.66
N GLN A 212 15.60 -29.82 20.11
CA GLN A 212 15.21 -31.18 20.40
C GLN A 212 15.17 -31.41 21.95
N THR A 213 13.98 -31.51 22.50
CA THR A 213 13.81 -31.83 23.94
C THR A 213 13.19 -33.20 24.15
N ASP A 214 12.79 -33.92 23.08
CA ASP A 214 12.15 -35.23 23.22
C ASP A 214 12.98 -36.37 22.64
N PHE A 215 13.20 -37.36 23.53
CA PHE A 215 13.89 -38.64 23.26
C PHE A 215 13.15 -39.54 22.23
N PHE A 216 11.97 -39.12 21.74
CA PHE A 216 11.07 -39.92 20.88
C PHE A 216 10.85 -39.35 19.48
N GLY A 217 11.76 -38.55 18.95
CA GLY A 217 11.75 -38.16 17.54
C GLY A 217 10.55 -37.24 17.17
N GLY A 218 10.43 -36.11 17.83
CA GLY A 218 9.51 -35.05 17.43
C GLY A 218 10.02 -34.36 16.17
N ASP A 219 9.08 -33.84 15.39
CA ASP A 219 9.28 -33.07 14.15
C ASP A 219 10.32 -31.94 14.37
N ASP A 220 11.49 -32.06 13.72
CA ASP A 220 12.66 -31.18 13.91
C ASP A 220 12.53 -29.81 13.18
N GLY A 221 11.36 -29.49 12.60
CA GLY A 221 11.14 -28.27 11.84
C GLY A 221 11.08 -27.01 12.67
N ASP A 222 11.59 -25.89 12.09
CA ASP A 222 11.45 -24.57 12.70
C ASP A 222 9.96 -24.15 12.72
N GLU A 223 9.49 -23.64 13.86
CA GLU A 223 8.12 -23.15 13.99
C GLU A 223 8.09 -21.63 14.10
N ARG A 224 7.11 -20.99 13.41
CA ARG A 224 6.89 -19.57 13.54
C ARG A 224 6.46 -19.25 14.97
N ASN A 225 7.32 -18.53 15.68
CA ASN A 225 7.08 -18.07 17.04
C ASN A 225 6.60 -16.61 17.07
N ALA A 226 6.90 -15.84 16.00
CA ALA A 226 6.49 -14.46 15.93
C ALA A 226 4.96 -14.35 15.90
N ASP A 227 4.43 -13.57 16.85
CA ASP A 227 3.02 -13.20 16.88
C ASP A 227 2.70 -12.08 15.87
N HIS A 228 1.43 -11.66 15.80
CA HIS A 228 0.98 -10.59 14.94
C HIS A 228 1.71 -9.26 15.18
N ARG A 229 2.01 -8.95 16.44
CA ARG A 229 2.67 -7.70 16.83
C ARG A 229 4.13 -7.70 16.42
N GLU A 230 4.82 -8.80 16.64
CA GLU A 230 6.23 -8.97 16.29
C GLU A 230 6.44 -8.89 14.77
N MET A 231 5.56 -9.53 13.98
CA MET A 231 5.61 -9.44 12.54
C MET A 231 5.34 -8.01 12.03
N LEU A 232 4.38 -7.29 12.63
CA LEU A 232 4.11 -5.88 12.28
C LEU A 232 5.26 -4.96 12.70
N ASN A 233 5.88 -5.21 13.85
CA ASN A 233 7.06 -4.46 14.28
C ASN A 233 8.22 -4.64 13.30
N PHE A 234 8.47 -5.88 12.85
CA PHE A 234 9.48 -6.14 11.82
C PHE A 234 9.25 -5.30 10.57
N VAL A 235 8.04 -5.29 10.01
CA VAL A 235 7.70 -4.47 8.84
C VAL A 235 7.90 -2.98 9.13
N SER A 236 7.45 -2.52 10.30
CA SER A 236 7.60 -1.12 10.73
C SER A 236 9.06 -0.69 10.82
N ASP A 237 9.91 -1.54 11.40
CA ASP A 237 11.33 -1.25 11.55
C ASP A 237 12.05 -1.25 10.20
N ARG A 238 11.67 -2.17 9.30
CA ARG A 238 12.17 -2.15 7.92
C ARG A 238 11.82 -0.82 7.22
N LEU A 239 10.57 -0.36 7.31
CA LEU A 239 10.13 0.91 6.72
C LEU A 239 10.85 2.11 7.36
N LYS A 240 11.00 2.12 8.71
CA LYS A 240 11.74 3.16 9.46
C LYS A 240 13.23 3.21 9.09
N GLY A 241 13.81 2.08 8.67
CA GLY A 241 15.18 2.02 8.15
C GLY A 241 15.32 2.61 6.73
N LEU A 242 14.22 2.73 6.00
CA LEU A 242 14.20 3.18 4.61
C LEU A 242 13.78 4.64 4.45
N PHE A 243 12.72 5.05 5.16
CA PHE A 243 12.15 6.40 5.07
C PHE A 243 12.57 7.26 6.25
N PRO A 244 12.83 8.56 6.04
CA PRO A 244 13.16 9.52 7.11
C PRO A 244 12.10 9.61 8.22
N ALA A 245 10.84 9.35 7.90
CA ALA A 245 9.76 9.30 8.89
C ALA A 245 8.66 8.32 8.48
N VAL A 246 8.24 7.51 9.43
CA VAL A 246 7.16 6.51 9.29
C VAL A 246 6.28 6.58 10.53
N THR A 247 4.96 6.58 10.37
CA THR A 247 4.03 6.45 11.50
C THR A 247 3.92 5.00 11.94
N ASP A 248 3.51 4.78 13.19
CA ASP A 248 2.98 3.47 13.55
C ASP A 248 1.72 3.20 12.71
N PRO A 249 1.50 1.95 12.28
CA PRO A 249 0.40 1.64 11.39
C PRO A 249 -0.95 1.65 12.11
N LYS A 250 -2.00 2.03 11.38
CA LYS A 250 -3.37 1.69 11.78
C LYS A 250 -3.68 0.28 11.28
N VAL A 251 -3.87 -0.66 12.18
CA VAL A 251 -4.25 -2.03 11.82
C VAL A 251 -5.75 -2.07 11.53
N LEU A 252 -6.10 -2.65 10.38
CA LEU A 252 -7.48 -2.83 9.93
C LEU A 252 -7.87 -4.30 10.08
N TYR A 253 -8.96 -4.57 10.79
CA TYR A 253 -9.42 -5.90 11.16
C TYR A 253 -10.62 -6.35 10.33
N GLN A 254 -10.85 -7.64 10.25
CA GLN A 254 -11.96 -8.23 9.50
C GLN A 254 -13.33 -7.69 9.93
N GLY A 255 -13.54 -7.41 11.21
CA GLY A 255 -14.77 -6.83 11.76
C GLY A 255 -14.96 -5.33 11.50
N GLY A 256 -13.97 -4.66 10.89
CA GLY A 256 -14.05 -3.25 10.52
C GLY A 256 -13.95 -2.23 11.67
N ASP A 257 -14.14 -2.63 12.92
CA ASP A 257 -14.00 -1.72 14.07
C ASP A 257 -12.53 -1.62 14.50
N THR A 258 -11.98 -0.42 14.37
CA THR A 258 -10.59 -0.14 14.74
C THR A 258 -10.40 0.17 16.22
N LYS A 259 -11.48 0.50 16.94
CA LYS A 259 -11.45 0.83 18.38
C LYS A 259 -11.67 -0.39 19.25
N ASN A 260 -12.54 -1.31 18.77
CA ASN A 260 -12.78 -2.60 19.40
C ASN A 260 -12.50 -3.70 18.37
N PRO A 261 -11.22 -4.00 18.09
CA PRO A 261 -10.87 -4.91 17.01
C PRO A 261 -11.41 -6.30 17.25
N SER A 262 -12.19 -6.81 16.31
CA SER A 262 -12.68 -8.19 16.28
C SER A 262 -12.20 -8.89 15.01
N GLY A 263 -11.88 -10.17 15.11
CA GLY A 263 -11.37 -10.96 14.00
C GLY A 263 -9.87 -10.78 13.74
N ALA A 264 -9.42 -11.31 12.60
CA ALA A 264 -8.01 -11.30 12.23
C ALA A 264 -7.59 -9.94 11.64
N PRO A 265 -6.33 -9.50 11.87
CA PRO A 265 -5.75 -8.37 11.17
C PRO A 265 -5.69 -8.65 9.66
N LEU A 266 -6.21 -7.74 8.85
CA LEU A 266 -6.19 -7.85 7.38
C LEU A 266 -5.08 -7.01 6.76
N PHE A 267 -5.02 -5.74 7.14
CA PHE A 267 -4.12 -4.75 6.59
C PHE A 267 -3.48 -3.90 7.68
N ALA A 268 -2.34 -3.32 7.36
CA ALA A 268 -1.70 -2.30 8.17
C ALA A 268 -1.51 -1.04 7.31
N LEU A 269 -2.23 0.04 7.64
CA LEU A 269 -2.15 1.31 6.93
C LEU A 269 -1.01 2.14 7.49
N TYR A 270 0.07 2.26 6.73
CA TYR A 270 1.25 3.06 7.03
C TYR A 270 1.20 4.41 6.33
N PHE A 271 1.79 5.40 6.97
CA PHE A 271 2.24 6.61 6.31
C PHE A 271 3.76 6.70 6.41
N ALA A 272 4.44 7.03 5.29
CA ALA A 272 5.87 7.24 5.24
C ALA A 272 6.19 8.49 4.41
N ALA A 273 7.15 9.31 4.88
CA ALA A 273 7.60 10.50 4.18
C ALA A 273 9.06 10.31 3.73
N SER A 274 9.32 10.52 2.43
CA SER A 274 10.67 10.38 1.87
C SER A 274 11.52 11.65 2.00
N ASN A 275 10.91 12.81 2.31
CA ASN A 275 11.65 14.07 2.38
C ASN A 275 12.63 14.08 3.56
N PRO A 276 13.95 14.25 3.31
CA PRO A 276 14.97 14.20 4.36
C PRO A 276 14.98 15.42 5.29
N LYS A 277 14.28 16.51 4.94
CA LYS A 277 14.25 17.73 5.76
C LYS A 277 13.37 17.55 6.99
N PRO A 278 13.89 17.70 8.23
CA PRO A 278 13.12 17.46 9.47
C PRO A 278 11.81 18.27 9.57
N ALA A 279 11.80 19.51 9.13
CA ALA A 279 10.59 20.35 9.16
C ALA A 279 9.51 19.83 8.21
N ALA A 280 9.91 19.28 7.04
CA ALA A 280 8.96 18.77 6.05
C ALA A 280 8.35 17.43 6.50
N HIS A 281 9.20 16.42 6.78
CA HIS A 281 8.68 15.13 7.21
C HIS A 281 8.00 15.19 8.59
N GLY A 282 8.46 16.08 9.48
CA GLY A 282 7.84 16.27 10.78
C GLY A 282 6.41 16.84 10.68
N LEU A 283 6.16 17.79 9.77
CA LEU A 283 4.81 18.29 9.50
C LEU A 283 3.92 17.22 8.89
N ALA A 284 4.42 16.54 7.83
CA ALA A 284 3.69 15.48 7.14
C ALA A 284 3.29 14.34 8.11
N THR A 285 4.23 13.87 8.94
CA THR A 285 3.99 12.84 9.94
C THR A 285 3.00 13.28 11.01
N LYS A 286 3.09 14.53 11.48
CA LYS A 286 2.13 15.07 12.46
C LYS A 286 0.71 15.08 11.92
N ILE A 287 0.52 15.49 10.67
CA ILE A 287 -0.78 15.49 9.98
C ILE A 287 -1.29 14.03 9.84
N ALA A 288 -0.45 13.14 9.30
CA ALA A 288 -0.82 11.75 9.08
C ALA A 288 -1.18 11.04 10.39
N LYS A 289 -0.38 11.24 11.46
CA LYS A 289 -0.67 10.70 12.78
C LYS A 289 -2.01 11.22 13.33
N GLY A 290 -2.25 12.52 13.24
CA GLY A 290 -3.53 13.11 13.68
C GLY A 290 -4.73 12.49 12.93
N ILE A 291 -4.58 12.17 11.64
CA ILE A 291 -5.62 11.48 10.86
C ILE A 291 -5.79 10.04 11.36
N LEU A 292 -4.70 9.26 11.47
CA LEU A 292 -4.73 7.85 11.91
C LEU A 292 -5.31 7.70 13.33
N ASP A 293 -5.07 8.66 14.22
CA ASP A 293 -5.59 8.65 15.59
C ASP A 293 -7.12 8.89 15.64
N THR A 294 -7.73 9.48 14.60
CA THR A 294 -9.18 9.74 14.52
C THR A 294 -9.98 8.60 13.89
N LEU A 295 -9.32 7.65 13.25
CA LEU A 295 -9.92 6.45 12.63
C LEU A 295 -10.11 5.36 13.70
#